data_e92e8260598df44cb2b9d059ebf51e1f
#
_entry.id   e92e8260598df44cb2b9d059ebf51e1f
#
_cell.length_a   1.000
_cell.length_b   1.000
_cell.length_c   1.000
_cell.angle_alpha   90.00
_cell.angle_beta   90.00
_cell.angle_gamma   90.00
#
_symmetry.space_group_name_H-M   'P 1'
#
loop_
_entity.id
_entity.type
_entity.pdbx_description
1 polymer ?
#
loop_
_entity_poly.entity_id
_entity_poly.type
_entity_poly.pdbx_seq_one_letter_code
_entity_poly.pdbx_strand_id
1 'polypeptide(L)'
;MRKNKNKPETVDTASVTETEEIKVPKKKKKKTGLIVFLIILILAVAGAAAYYFMERQKPISTTKNYLENVQAMNFDGMKELLQSNDMSALDNADITSTAYTNFFKTINQKMSFEIKKTRFNIQNGTATVTAHIKYIDGSDIYKETITEFLKQIVSTAFAGETITEEETQQKLASLLEEKSGSVEDKYTEVDIDYPLIEANGKWKVVSLDAETVKVMSANFTNVQDEIHQSLSEIENSDSGNLDAQPTSDSTIDMSNDKFTIHYTKCRVTKDYAGNSCILVYYDYTNNGSSPSSAMVDVNLQATQNGQALEAAILAENDTAVDQFMAEVNPGQTVNVCQAFTLKDQSDVTIQAGDAFTIGGGTVTSQILKVQ
;
A
#
# COMPACT_ATOMS: atom_id res chain seq x y z
N MET A 1 92.85 61.16 -44.23
CA MET A 1 93.43 62.46 -43.82
C MET A 1 93.41 62.60 -42.35
N ARG A 2 94.59 62.52 -41.74
CA ARG A 2 95.25 63.54 -40.91
C ARG A 2 94.35 64.10 -39.78
N LYS A 3 94.73 64.18 -38.50
CA LYS A 3 96.04 64.28 -37.75
C LYS A 3 95.61 64.24 -36.25
N ASN A 4 96.24 63.48 -35.44
CA ASN A 4 97.41 63.75 -34.58
C ASN A 4 97.32 65.04 -33.70
N LYS A 5 97.40 64.95 -32.39
CA LYS A 5 98.48 65.28 -31.49
C LYS A 5 97.99 65.48 -30.03
N ASN A 6 98.56 64.78 -29.22
CA ASN A 6 99.68 65.01 -28.26
C ASN A 6 99.19 65.49 -26.89
N LYS A 7 99.58 64.67 -25.94
CA LYS A 7 100.12 64.74 -24.54
C LYS A 7 100.63 66.14 -24.10
N PRO A 8 100.68 66.47 -22.81
CA PRO A 8 101.52 65.74 -21.81
C PRO A 8 100.93 65.56 -20.44
N GLU A 9 101.63 64.67 -19.73
CA GLU A 9 101.77 64.28 -18.33
C GLU A 9 101.85 65.43 -17.31
N THR A 10 101.37 65.14 -16.10
CA THR A 10 102.06 65.19 -14.79
C THR A 10 101.14 64.55 -13.77
N VAL A 11 101.52 63.45 -13.11
CA VAL A 11 102.13 63.18 -11.80
C VAL A 11 101.50 64.08 -10.68
N ASP A 12 100.81 63.61 -9.66
CA ASP A 12 101.27 62.93 -8.46
C ASP A 12 100.09 62.69 -7.45
N THR A 13 100.14 61.55 -6.78
CA THR A 13 99.88 61.22 -5.35
C THR A 13 98.58 61.73 -4.71
N ALA A 14 97.73 60.82 -4.36
CA ALA A 14 97.48 60.51 -2.92
C ALA A 14 96.25 59.52 -2.79
N SER A 15 96.53 58.50 -2.04
CA SER A 15 95.60 57.49 -1.47
C SER A 15 94.31 58.07 -0.95
N VAL A 16 93.20 57.56 -1.38
CA VAL A 16 91.96 57.54 -0.54
C VAL A 16 91.24 56.23 -0.80
N THR A 17 91.11 55.54 0.31
CA THR A 17 90.38 54.30 0.63
C THR A 17 89.08 54.14 -0.16
N GLU A 18 88.98 53.03 -0.87
CA GLU A 18 87.70 52.47 -1.39
C GLU A 18 86.88 51.95 -0.22
N THR A 19 85.81 52.68 0.12
CA THR A 19 84.77 52.18 0.96
C THR A 19 83.90 51.27 0.17
N GLU A 20 84.03 49.93 0.32
CA GLU A 20 83.08 48.93 -0.15
C GLU A 20 81.69 49.24 0.47
N GLU A 21 80.71 49.67 -0.38
CA GLU A 21 79.29 49.65 -0.01
C GLU A 21 78.94 48.23 0.23
N ILE A 22 78.84 47.82 1.49
CA ILE A 22 78.19 46.58 1.91
C ILE A 22 76.72 46.71 1.51
N LYS A 23 76.28 46.06 0.37
CA LYS A 23 74.89 45.83 0.05
C LYS A 23 74.30 44.98 1.16
N VAL A 24 73.59 45.61 2.12
CA VAL A 24 72.77 44.96 3.11
C VAL A 24 71.67 44.15 2.34
N PRO A 25 71.63 42.84 2.48
CA PRO A 25 70.58 42.05 1.82
C PRO A 25 69.21 42.50 2.37
N LYS A 26 68.35 43.05 1.47
CA LYS A 26 66.92 43.32 1.80
C LYS A 26 66.31 42.03 2.33
N LYS A 27 66.07 41.97 3.67
CA LYS A 27 65.33 40.89 4.29
C LYS A 27 64.03 40.73 3.55
N LYS A 28 63.92 39.65 2.75
CA LYS A 28 62.64 39.21 2.15
C LYS A 28 61.67 39.07 3.33
N LYS A 29 60.66 39.94 3.45
CA LYS A 29 59.58 39.83 4.44
C LYS A 29 59.05 38.42 4.31
N LYS A 30 59.30 37.58 5.28
CA LYS A 30 58.86 36.20 5.30
C LYS A 30 57.34 36.21 5.19
N LYS A 31 56.79 35.63 4.10
CA LYS A 31 55.32 35.42 3.86
C LYS A 31 54.73 34.44 4.89
N THR A 32 55.41 34.24 6.02
CA THR A 32 55.04 33.32 7.12
C THR A 32 53.68 33.67 7.74
N GLY A 33 53.35 34.97 7.88
CA GLY A 33 52.04 35.40 8.37
C GLY A 33 50.87 35.02 7.46
N LEU A 34 51.10 35.13 6.11
CA LEU A 34 50.12 34.71 5.13
C LEU A 34 49.88 33.18 5.17
N ILE A 35 50.96 32.40 5.33
CA ILE A 35 50.87 30.93 5.42
C ILE A 35 50.13 30.51 6.66
N VAL A 36 50.44 31.12 7.82
CA VAL A 36 49.76 30.86 9.09
C VAL A 36 48.27 31.21 9.00
N PHE A 37 47.92 32.37 8.38
CA PHE A 37 46.53 32.77 8.14
C PHE A 37 45.80 31.77 7.25
N LEU A 38 46.41 31.28 6.18
CA LEU A 38 45.80 30.27 5.28
C LEU A 38 45.58 28.93 6.01
N ILE A 39 46.52 28.51 6.90
CA ILE A 39 46.35 27.29 7.68
C ILE A 39 45.18 27.46 8.66
N ILE A 40 45.05 28.58 9.35
CA ILE A 40 43.92 28.85 10.25
C ILE A 40 42.60 28.87 9.47
N LEU A 41 42.57 29.49 8.29
CA LEU A 41 41.40 29.51 7.44
C LEU A 41 40.97 28.09 6.97
N ILE A 42 41.94 27.26 6.57
CA ILE A 42 41.69 25.87 6.19
C ILE A 42 41.14 25.06 7.38
N LEU A 43 41.71 25.23 8.56
CA LEU A 43 41.23 24.58 9.77
C LEU A 43 39.82 25.04 10.17
N ALA A 44 39.54 26.33 10.02
CA ALA A 44 38.19 26.88 10.27
C ALA A 44 37.14 26.30 9.28
N VAL A 45 37.46 26.22 7.98
CA VAL A 45 36.61 25.64 6.95
C VAL A 45 36.43 24.12 7.21
N ALA A 46 37.51 23.41 7.53
CA ALA A 46 37.42 21.98 7.86
C ALA A 46 36.57 21.73 9.12
N GLY A 47 36.75 22.58 10.17
CA GLY A 47 35.90 22.54 11.37
C GLY A 47 34.43 22.80 11.08
N ALA A 48 34.12 23.81 10.28
CA ALA A 48 32.76 24.13 9.86
C ALA A 48 32.14 22.98 9.01
N ALA A 49 32.92 22.39 8.11
CA ALA A 49 32.47 21.24 7.32
C ALA A 49 32.20 20.01 8.22
N ALA A 50 33.11 19.71 9.14
CA ALA A 50 32.90 18.61 10.09
C ALA A 50 31.64 18.82 10.95
N TYR A 51 31.46 20.04 11.48
CA TYR A 51 30.25 20.41 12.22
C TYR A 51 28.99 20.22 11.39
N TYR A 52 28.98 20.71 10.13
CA TYR A 52 27.84 20.53 9.22
C TYR A 52 27.52 19.05 8.97
N PHE A 53 28.55 18.21 8.76
CA PHE A 53 28.35 16.77 8.55
C PHE A 53 27.81 16.09 9.81
N MET A 54 28.28 16.46 10.98
CA MET A 54 27.78 15.93 12.26
C MET A 54 26.31 16.31 12.49
N GLU A 55 25.95 17.58 12.26
CA GLU A 55 24.57 18.04 12.41
C GLU A 55 23.63 17.37 11.40
N ARG A 56 24.07 17.18 10.15
CA ARG A 56 23.31 16.50 9.11
C ARG A 56 23.02 15.03 9.44
N GLN A 57 23.88 14.36 10.23
CA GLN A 57 23.65 12.96 10.63
C GLN A 57 22.51 12.82 11.66
N LYS A 58 22.20 13.85 12.43
CA LYS A 58 21.16 13.80 13.47
C LYS A 58 19.77 13.50 12.89
N PRO A 59 19.23 14.26 11.91
CA PRO A 59 17.94 13.93 11.29
C PRO A 59 17.95 12.56 10.60
N ILE A 60 19.08 12.15 10.00
CA ILE A 60 19.21 10.80 9.41
C ILE A 60 19.04 9.72 10.49
N SER A 61 19.71 9.89 11.63
CA SER A 61 19.62 8.96 12.76
C SER A 61 18.20 8.93 13.34
N THR A 62 17.55 10.09 13.48
CA THR A 62 16.16 10.18 13.95
C THR A 62 15.21 9.41 13.00
N THR A 63 15.36 9.57 11.69
CA THR A 63 14.54 8.84 10.71
C THR A 63 14.79 7.33 10.77
N LYS A 64 16.05 6.90 10.91
CA LYS A 64 16.36 5.48 11.09
C LYS A 64 15.70 4.90 12.33
N ASN A 65 15.84 5.56 13.47
CA ASN A 65 15.23 5.12 14.72
C ASN A 65 13.69 5.10 14.61
N TYR A 66 13.10 6.08 13.89
CA TYR A 66 11.67 6.09 13.63
C TYR A 66 11.24 4.87 12.80
N LEU A 67 11.95 4.56 11.72
CA LEU A 67 11.69 3.40 10.87
C LEU A 67 11.93 2.06 11.58
N GLU A 68 12.91 1.99 12.47
CA GLU A 68 13.12 0.83 13.34
C GLU A 68 11.93 0.60 14.30
N ASN A 69 11.34 1.69 14.83
CA ASN A 69 10.11 1.59 15.61
C ASN A 69 8.89 1.21 14.77
N VAL A 70 8.79 1.71 13.52
CA VAL A 70 7.78 1.27 12.54
C VAL A 70 7.91 -0.24 12.28
N GLN A 71 9.10 -0.72 11.96
CA GLN A 71 9.38 -2.14 11.74
C GLN A 71 9.03 -3.02 12.95
N ALA A 72 9.30 -2.52 14.15
CA ALA A 72 9.02 -3.22 15.40
C ALA A 72 7.55 -3.09 15.87
N MET A 73 6.72 -2.27 15.20
CA MET A 73 5.38 -1.89 15.64
C MET A 73 5.39 -1.28 17.06
N ASN A 74 6.43 -0.50 17.38
CA ASN A 74 6.61 0.17 18.67
C ASN A 74 6.01 1.58 18.63
N PHE A 75 4.71 1.69 18.89
CA PHE A 75 3.96 2.95 18.82
C PHE A 75 4.47 4.02 19.81
N ASP A 76 4.87 3.61 21.01
CA ASP A 76 5.41 4.55 22.02
C ASP A 76 6.74 5.13 21.55
N GLY A 77 7.63 4.28 21.00
CA GLY A 77 8.89 4.73 20.42
C GLY A 77 8.70 5.65 19.22
N MET A 78 7.67 5.41 18.41
CA MET A 78 7.30 6.31 17.30
C MET A 78 6.83 7.68 17.84
N LYS A 79 5.92 7.70 18.83
CA LYS A 79 5.42 8.94 19.47
C LYS A 79 6.55 9.81 20.02
N GLU A 80 7.55 9.21 20.64
CA GLU A 80 8.70 9.94 21.15
C GLU A 80 9.51 10.65 20.06
N LEU A 81 9.49 10.15 18.83
CA LEU A 81 10.24 10.69 17.70
C LEU A 81 9.38 11.62 16.80
N LEU A 82 8.07 11.67 17.02
CA LEU A 82 7.15 12.57 16.31
C LEU A 82 7.05 13.94 16.99
N GLN A 83 6.88 15.00 16.20
CA GLN A 83 6.54 16.34 16.68
C GLN A 83 5.06 16.44 17.04
N SER A 84 4.19 15.86 16.21
CA SER A 84 2.77 15.68 16.49
C SER A 84 2.54 14.32 17.15
N ASN A 85 1.84 14.30 18.28
CA ASN A 85 1.47 13.06 18.95
C ASN A 85 0.17 12.44 18.40
N ASP A 86 -0.36 12.98 17.31
CA ASP A 86 -1.55 12.46 16.67
C ASP A 86 -1.22 11.16 15.92
N MET A 87 -1.81 10.06 16.40
CA MET A 87 -1.66 8.72 15.84
C MET A 87 -3.00 8.16 15.37
N SER A 88 -4.05 9.01 15.27
CA SER A 88 -5.41 8.59 14.89
C SER A 88 -5.49 7.89 13.52
N ALA A 89 -4.53 8.16 12.63
CA ALA A 89 -4.43 7.45 11.36
C ALA A 89 -4.21 5.94 11.51
N LEU A 90 -3.65 5.47 12.65
CA LEU A 90 -3.46 4.04 12.91
C LEU A 90 -4.77 3.37 13.37
N ASP A 91 -5.66 4.11 14.02
CA ASP A 91 -6.93 3.56 14.49
C ASP A 91 -7.83 3.18 13.31
N ASN A 92 -7.79 3.97 12.24
CA ASN A 92 -8.52 3.70 11.00
C ASN A 92 -8.02 2.44 10.24
N ALA A 93 -6.80 2.01 10.52
CA ALA A 93 -6.19 0.83 9.89
C ALA A 93 -6.29 -0.43 10.75
N ASP A 94 -6.98 -0.39 11.89
CA ASP A 94 -7.07 -1.47 12.89
C ASP A 94 -5.73 -2.07 13.34
N ILE A 95 -4.61 -1.38 13.02
CA ILE A 95 -3.25 -1.86 13.29
C ILE A 95 -2.97 -1.94 14.79
N THR A 96 -3.63 -1.10 15.58
CA THR A 96 -3.49 -1.04 17.04
C THR A 96 -4.32 -2.08 17.77
N SER A 97 -5.23 -2.78 17.09
CA SER A 97 -6.04 -3.85 17.67
C SER A 97 -5.16 -4.97 18.21
N THR A 98 -5.41 -5.38 19.44
CA THR A 98 -4.69 -6.49 20.09
C THR A 98 -4.83 -7.80 19.31
N ALA A 99 -5.95 -8.02 18.63
CA ALA A 99 -6.20 -9.20 17.82
C ALA A 99 -5.23 -9.32 16.64
N TYR A 100 -4.85 -8.19 16.01
CA TYR A 100 -4.02 -8.18 14.81
C TYR A 100 -2.55 -7.81 15.06
N THR A 101 -2.19 -7.41 16.27
CA THR A 101 -0.84 -6.94 16.62
C THR A 101 0.25 -7.95 16.25
N ASN A 102 0.03 -9.24 16.53
CA ASN A 102 1.03 -10.27 16.22
C ASN A 102 1.21 -10.45 14.72
N PHE A 103 0.14 -10.44 13.95
CA PHE A 103 0.16 -10.53 12.51
C PHE A 103 0.98 -9.38 11.90
N PHE A 104 0.60 -8.12 12.18
CA PHE A 104 1.30 -6.96 11.64
C PHE A 104 2.76 -6.88 12.11
N LYS A 105 3.06 -7.25 13.35
CA LYS A 105 4.43 -7.32 13.85
C LYS A 105 5.27 -8.32 13.07
N THR A 106 4.73 -9.51 12.79
CA THR A 106 5.43 -10.56 12.03
C THR A 106 5.71 -10.12 10.61
N ILE A 107 4.74 -9.48 9.93
CA ILE A 107 4.90 -8.97 8.57
C ILE A 107 5.89 -7.80 8.54
N ASN A 108 5.75 -6.82 9.43
CA ASN A 108 6.62 -5.64 9.43
C ASN A 108 8.07 -5.97 9.80
N GLN A 109 8.34 -7.03 10.55
CA GLN A 109 9.71 -7.49 10.80
C GLN A 109 10.48 -7.88 9.51
N LYS A 110 9.76 -8.21 8.44
CA LYS A 110 10.34 -8.52 7.12
C LYS A 110 10.62 -7.25 6.29
N MET A 111 10.21 -6.07 6.75
CA MET A 111 10.50 -4.80 6.12
C MET A 111 12.00 -4.50 6.14
N SER A 112 12.50 -3.85 5.10
CA SER A 112 13.85 -3.28 5.07
C SER A 112 13.81 -1.86 4.54
N PHE A 113 14.78 -1.03 4.94
CA PHE A 113 14.85 0.35 4.46
C PHE A 113 16.28 0.84 4.30
N GLU A 114 16.48 1.82 3.43
CA GLU A 114 17.74 2.55 3.26
C GLU A 114 17.48 4.04 3.06
N ILE A 115 18.43 4.87 3.55
CA ILE A 115 18.35 6.32 3.31
C ILE A 115 18.96 6.65 1.96
N LYS A 116 18.14 7.18 1.05
CA LYS A 116 18.54 7.57 -0.30
C LYS A 116 19.07 8.99 -0.37
N LYS A 117 18.40 9.94 0.28
CA LYS A 117 18.69 11.37 0.14
C LYS A 117 18.38 12.11 1.44
N THR A 118 19.14 13.18 1.67
CA THR A 118 18.87 14.10 2.79
C THR A 118 19.03 15.53 2.30
N ARG A 119 17.98 16.32 2.42
CA ARG A 119 18.00 17.78 2.32
C ARG A 119 18.05 18.34 3.72
N PHE A 120 19.08 19.12 4.04
CA PHE A 120 19.33 19.60 5.38
C PHE A 120 19.57 21.11 5.39
N ASN A 121 18.81 21.84 6.20
CA ASN A 121 18.93 23.28 6.39
C ASN A 121 19.26 23.58 7.85
N ILE A 122 20.55 23.79 8.12
CA ILE A 122 21.06 24.05 9.48
C ILE A 122 20.56 25.39 10.04
N GLN A 123 20.26 26.39 9.19
CA GLN A 123 19.86 27.71 9.64
C GLN A 123 18.42 27.71 10.16
N ASN A 124 17.56 26.93 9.55
CA ASN A 124 16.16 26.84 9.90
C ASN A 124 15.83 25.67 10.85
N GLY A 125 16.81 24.82 11.16
CA GLY A 125 16.59 23.60 11.95
C GLY A 125 15.60 22.66 11.28
N THR A 126 15.66 22.52 9.94
CA THR A 126 14.75 21.65 9.17
C THR A 126 15.53 20.68 8.29
N ALA A 127 14.95 19.51 8.07
CA ALA A 127 15.47 18.52 7.15
C ALA A 127 14.34 17.75 6.45
N THR A 128 14.67 17.18 5.31
CA THR A 128 13.84 16.12 4.68
C THR A 128 14.76 14.94 4.42
N VAL A 129 14.40 13.79 4.94
CA VAL A 129 15.13 12.54 4.75
C VAL A 129 14.27 11.61 3.90
N THR A 130 14.75 11.27 2.71
CA THR A 130 14.08 10.30 1.83
C THR A 130 14.57 8.91 2.18
N ALA A 131 13.67 8.03 2.59
CA ALA A 131 13.93 6.62 2.81
C ALA A 131 13.27 5.78 1.71
N HIS A 132 14.00 4.81 1.19
CA HIS A 132 13.49 3.75 0.34
C HIS A 132 13.13 2.57 1.21
N ILE A 133 11.89 2.13 1.15
CA ILE A 133 11.34 1.09 2.00
C ILE A 133 10.85 -0.04 1.12
N LYS A 134 11.29 -1.26 1.44
CA LYS A 134 10.79 -2.49 0.87
C LYS A 134 10.00 -3.24 1.93
N TYR A 135 8.73 -3.55 1.64
CA TYR A 135 7.81 -4.17 2.59
C TYR A 135 6.92 -5.20 1.90
N ILE A 136 6.20 -6.01 2.67
CA ILE A 136 5.25 -6.98 2.12
C ILE A 136 3.96 -6.27 1.73
N ASP A 137 3.51 -6.48 0.50
CA ASP A 137 2.16 -6.19 0.06
C ASP A 137 1.23 -7.34 0.49
N GLY A 138 0.49 -7.11 1.56
CA GLY A 138 -0.43 -8.08 2.14
C GLY A 138 -1.83 -8.08 1.50
N SER A 139 -2.02 -7.37 0.40
CA SER A 139 -3.35 -7.24 -0.24
C SER A 139 -3.97 -8.60 -0.58
N ASP A 140 -3.17 -9.54 -1.09
CA ASP A 140 -3.65 -10.88 -1.44
C ASP A 140 -3.99 -11.69 -0.16
N ILE A 141 -3.17 -11.59 0.89
CA ILE A 141 -3.45 -12.20 2.20
C ILE A 141 -4.78 -11.68 2.75
N TYR A 142 -5.01 -10.37 2.69
CA TYR A 142 -6.23 -9.76 3.19
C TYR A 142 -7.46 -10.18 2.39
N LYS A 143 -7.38 -10.16 1.04
CA LYS A 143 -8.48 -10.59 0.14
C LYS A 143 -8.87 -12.05 0.40
N GLU A 144 -7.90 -12.95 0.50
CA GLU A 144 -8.16 -14.36 0.81
C GLU A 144 -8.74 -14.54 2.22
N THR A 145 -8.23 -13.78 3.19
CA THR A 145 -8.74 -13.82 4.57
C THR A 145 -10.20 -13.40 4.64
N ILE A 146 -10.55 -12.26 4.02
CA ILE A 146 -11.94 -11.77 4.00
C ILE A 146 -12.85 -12.75 3.28
N THR A 147 -12.41 -13.29 2.15
CA THR A 147 -13.17 -14.31 1.41
C THR A 147 -13.49 -15.52 2.28
N GLU A 148 -12.48 -16.07 2.95
CA GLU A 148 -12.64 -17.23 3.82
C GLU A 148 -13.48 -16.90 5.08
N PHE A 149 -13.28 -15.72 5.65
CA PHE A 149 -14.05 -15.23 6.78
C PHE A 149 -15.54 -15.13 6.43
N LEU A 150 -15.89 -14.55 5.30
CA LEU A 150 -17.28 -14.43 4.85
C LEU A 150 -17.92 -15.79 4.61
N LYS A 151 -17.21 -16.76 4.01
CA LYS A 151 -17.67 -18.15 3.88
C LYS A 151 -18.06 -18.74 5.23
N GLN A 152 -17.20 -18.56 6.24
CA GLN A 152 -17.43 -19.10 7.57
C GLN A 152 -18.58 -18.40 8.30
N ILE A 153 -18.71 -17.06 8.18
CA ILE A 153 -19.83 -16.31 8.78
C ILE A 153 -21.17 -16.74 8.18
N VAL A 154 -21.22 -16.84 6.87
CA VAL A 154 -22.41 -17.30 6.14
C VAL A 154 -22.80 -18.72 6.59
N SER A 155 -21.85 -19.65 6.65
CA SER A 155 -22.09 -21.02 7.14
C SER A 155 -22.63 -21.05 8.57
N THR A 156 -22.07 -20.23 9.48
CA THR A 156 -22.50 -20.14 10.87
C THR A 156 -23.91 -19.53 11.01
N ALA A 157 -24.21 -18.50 10.22
CA ALA A 157 -25.53 -17.88 10.18
C ALA A 157 -26.62 -18.89 9.72
N PHE A 158 -26.31 -19.75 8.76
CA PHE A 158 -27.22 -20.82 8.31
C PHE A 158 -27.38 -21.93 9.35
N ALA A 159 -26.38 -22.19 10.18
CA ALA A 159 -26.52 -23.11 11.32
C ALA A 159 -27.39 -22.54 12.44
N GLY A 160 -27.87 -21.29 12.32
CA GLY A 160 -28.67 -20.61 13.34
C GLY A 160 -27.85 -20.16 14.54
N GLU A 161 -26.53 -20.13 14.41
CA GLU A 161 -25.61 -19.68 15.45
C GLU A 161 -25.38 -18.19 15.34
N THR A 162 -25.32 -17.49 16.47
CA THR A 162 -24.93 -16.07 16.53
C THR A 162 -23.48 -15.97 16.99
N ILE A 163 -22.67 -15.24 16.25
CA ILE A 163 -21.27 -14.98 16.59
C ILE A 163 -21.19 -13.62 17.27
N THR A 164 -20.47 -13.54 18.38
CA THR A 164 -20.17 -12.28 19.06
C THR A 164 -19.09 -11.48 18.31
N GLU A 165 -19.03 -10.19 18.59
CA GLU A 165 -18.00 -9.32 18.00
C GLU A 165 -16.58 -9.80 18.37
N GLU A 166 -16.37 -10.26 19.60
CA GLU A 166 -15.09 -10.79 20.07
C GLU A 166 -14.70 -12.09 19.32
N GLU A 167 -15.63 -13.01 19.13
CA GLU A 167 -15.41 -14.24 18.35
C GLU A 167 -15.13 -13.93 16.88
N THR A 168 -15.80 -12.91 16.32
CA THR A 168 -15.58 -12.40 14.98
C THR A 168 -14.13 -11.91 14.81
N GLN A 169 -13.64 -11.07 15.73
CA GLN A 169 -12.27 -10.54 15.70
C GLN A 169 -11.23 -11.65 15.86
N GLN A 170 -11.45 -12.59 16.80
CA GLN A 170 -10.54 -13.73 17.00
C GLN A 170 -10.46 -14.63 15.77
N LYS A 171 -11.59 -14.89 15.13
CA LYS A 171 -11.65 -15.71 13.92
C LYS A 171 -10.93 -15.06 12.76
N LEU A 172 -11.15 -13.76 12.55
CA LEU A 172 -10.46 -13.00 11.52
C LEU A 172 -8.94 -12.96 11.77
N ALA A 173 -8.51 -12.75 13.01
CA ALA A 173 -7.08 -12.77 13.37
C ALA A 173 -6.44 -14.14 13.10
N SER A 174 -7.13 -15.23 13.44
CA SER A 174 -6.64 -16.59 13.19
C SER A 174 -6.52 -16.89 11.70
N LEU A 175 -7.47 -16.43 10.89
CA LEU A 175 -7.42 -16.57 9.43
C LEU A 175 -6.28 -15.75 8.82
N LEU A 176 -6.04 -14.53 9.31
CA LEU A 176 -4.90 -13.70 8.87
C LEU A 176 -3.56 -14.41 9.14
N GLU A 177 -3.39 -15.01 10.30
CA GLU A 177 -2.19 -15.78 10.64
C GLU A 177 -2.04 -17.02 9.76
N GLU A 178 -3.12 -17.76 9.51
CA GLU A 178 -3.14 -18.92 8.62
C GLU A 178 -2.77 -18.55 7.18
N LYS A 179 -3.43 -17.52 6.64
CA LYS A 179 -3.19 -17.07 5.26
C LYS A 179 -1.79 -16.49 5.08
N SER A 180 -1.26 -15.79 6.08
CA SER A 180 0.12 -15.29 6.04
C SER A 180 1.18 -16.41 5.95
N GLY A 181 0.84 -17.61 6.39
CA GLY A 181 1.71 -18.79 6.27
C GLY A 181 1.55 -19.57 4.96
N SER A 182 0.44 -19.38 4.24
CA SER A 182 0.10 -20.13 3.03
C SER A 182 0.26 -19.30 1.73
N VAL A 183 0.14 -17.97 1.80
CA VAL A 183 0.33 -17.07 0.66
C VAL A 183 1.80 -16.68 0.53
N GLU A 184 2.34 -16.67 -0.69
CA GLU A 184 3.72 -16.26 -0.94
C GLU A 184 3.93 -14.78 -0.62
N ASP A 185 5.04 -14.44 0.07
CA ASP A 185 5.43 -13.08 0.39
C ASP A 185 5.65 -12.26 -0.89
N LYS A 186 4.76 -11.30 -1.16
CA LYS A 186 4.86 -10.37 -2.28
C LYS A 186 5.45 -9.05 -1.78
N TYR A 187 6.64 -8.70 -2.26
CA TYR A 187 7.29 -7.45 -1.86
C TYR A 187 6.96 -6.31 -2.80
N THR A 188 6.76 -5.13 -2.21
CA THR A 188 6.65 -3.86 -2.91
C THR A 188 7.62 -2.84 -2.31
N GLU A 189 7.87 -1.73 -3.01
CA GLU A 189 8.86 -0.73 -2.64
C GLU A 189 8.26 0.67 -2.77
N VAL A 190 8.63 1.57 -1.86
CA VAL A 190 8.20 2.97 -1.86
C VAL A 190 9.31 3.88 -1.37
N ASP A 191 9.41 5.09 -1.95
CA ASP A 191 10.26 6.17 -1.45
C ASP A 191 9.40 7.16 -0.66
N ILE A 192 9.70 7.33 0.64
CA ILE A 192 8.97 8.25 1.51
C ILE A 192 9.88 9.39 1.92
N ASP A 193 9.39 10.62 1.78
CA ASP A 193 10.05 11.85 2.24
C ASP A 193 9.58 12.18 3.67
N TYR A 194 10.47 12.01 4.65
CA TYR A 194 10.22 12.36 6.05
C TYR A 194 10.67 13.81 6.32
N PRO A 195 9.74 14.75 6.51
CA PRO A 195 10.07 16.08 6.98
C PRO A 195 10.41 16.04 8.48
N LEU A 196 11.51 16.69 8.84
CA LEU A 196 11.98 16.78 10.25
C LEU A 196 12.20 18.23 10.64
N ILE A 197 12.01 18.49 11.94
CA ILE A 197 12.27 19.77 12.57
C ILE A 197 13.11 19.56 13.85
N GLU A 198 14.01 20.49 14.12
CA GLU A 198 14.72 20.55 15.39
C GLU A 198 13.86 21.30 16.42
N ALA A 199 13.50 20.61 17.48
CA ALA A 199 12.69 21.15 18.58
C ALA A 199 13.39 20.85 19.92
N ASN A 200 13.73 21.90 20.68
CA ASN A 200 14.39 21.77 21.98
C ASN A 200 15.69 20.93 21.95
N GLY A 201 16.49 21.10 20.91
CA GLY A 201 17.77 20.38 20.72
C GLY A 201 17.62 18.91 20.28
N LYS A 202 16.42 18.49 19.92
CA LYS A 202 16.15 17.15 19.38
C LYS A 202 15.49 17.24 18.01
N TRP A 203 15.92 16.39 17.10
CA TRP A 203 15.28 16.23 15.81
C TRP A 203 14.05 15.32 15.95
N LYS A 204 12.96 15.73 15.32
CA LYS A 204 11.68 15.00 15.31
C LYS A 204 11.10 14.95 13.91
N VAL A 205 10.50 13.84 13.54
CA VAL A 205 9.64 13.71 12.36
C VAL A 205 8.38 14.55 12.59
N VAL A 206 7.95 15.32 11.63
CA VAL A 206 6.85 16.31 11.80
C VAL A 206 5.55 15.63 12.21
N SER A 207 5.17 14.56 11.52
CA SER A 207 3.94 13.82 11.78
C SER A 207 4.02 12.41 11.20
N LEU A 208 3.15 11.54 11.64
CA LEU A 208 2.86 10.28 10.96
C LEU A 208 2.19 10.59 9.62
N ASP A 209 2.70 10.04 8.54
CA ASP A 209 2.17 10.20 7.19
C ASP A 209 1.40 8.95 6.71
N ALA A 210 0.51 9.15 5.73
CA ALA A 210 -0.35 8.09 5.19
C ALA A 210 0.44 6.93 4.54
N GLU A 211 1.57 7.24 3.87
CA GLU A 211 2.39 6.20 3.24
C GLU A 211 3.06 5.30 4.30
N THR A 212 3.48 5.88 5.44
CA THR A 212 3.98 5.08 6.57
C THR A 212 2.88 4.18 7.16
N VAL A 213 1.64 4.67 7.29
CA VAL A 213 0.49 3.85 7.73
C VAL A 213 0.22 2.72 6.75
N LYS A 214 0.28 3.01 5.45
CA LYS A 214 0.15 2.01 4.38
C LYS A 214 1.21 0.92 4.46
N VAL A 215 2.47 1.30 4.70
CA VAL A 215 3.57 0.34 4.94
C VAL A 215 3.28 -0.52 6.17
N MET A 216 2.90 0.10 7.30
CA MET A 216 2.62 -0.58 8.57
C MET A 216 1.45 -1.55 8.47
N SER A 217 0.43 -1.20 7.67
CA SER A 217 -0.74 -2.04 7.39
C SER A 217 -0.52 -3.05 6.27
N ALA A 218 0.68 -3.18 5.73
CA ALA A 218 0.97 -4.07 4.61
C ALA A 218 -0.02 -3.89 3.43
N ASN A 219 -0.37 -2.64 3.09
CA ASN A 219 -1.38 -2.25 2.10
C ASN A 219 -2.85 -2.59 2.46
N PHE A 220 -3.15 -3.09 3.65
CA PHE A 220 -4.54 -3.43 4.01
C PHE A 220 -5.50 -2.24 3.91
N THR A 221 -5.03 -1.02 4.27
CA THR A 221 -5.85 0.21 4.14
C THR A 221 -6.33 0.43 2.71
N ASN A 222 -5.50 0.17 1.71
CA ASN A 222 -5.91 0.29 0.30
C ASN A 222 -7.00 -0.72 -0.07
N VAL A 223 -6.91 -1.96 0.43
CA VAL A 223 -7.92 -2.99 0.16
C VAL A 223 -9.23 -2.65 0.85
N GLN A 224 -9.19 -2.09 2.07
CA GLN A 224 -10.39 -1.58 2.74
C GLN A 224 -11.06 -0.46 1.94
N ASP A 225 -10.27 0.49 1.42
CA ASP A 225 -10.79 1.57 0.57
C ASP A 225 -11.42 1.02 -0.72
N GLU A 226 -10.78 0.04 -1.39
CA GLU A 226 -11.34 -0.65 -2.56
C GLU A 226 -12.66 -1.36 -2.23
N ILE A 227 -12.75 -2.04 -1.08
CA ILE A 227 -13.99 -2.70 -0.61
C ILE A 227 -15.06 -1.65 -0.31
N HIS A 228 -14.74 -0.60 0.44
CA HIS A 228 -15.69 0.47 0.76
C HIS A 228 -16.20 1.19 -0.49
N GLN A 229 -15.33 1.45 -1.46
CA GLN A 229 -15.72 2.03 -2.73
C GLN A 229 -16.67 1.09 -3.47
N SER A 230 -16.35 -0.18 -3.59
CA SER A 230 -17.20 -1.18 -4.24
C SER A 230 -18.56 -1.32 -3.55
N LEU A 231 -18.58 -1.34 -2.21
CA LEU A 231 -19.83 -1.38 -1.44
C LEU A 231 -20.66 -0.09 -1.60
N SER A 232 -20.02 1.09 -1.59
CA SER A 232 -20.70 2.37 -1.79
C SER A 232 -21.24 2.52 -3.21
N GLU A 233 -20.57 1.94 -4.20
CA GLU A 233 -21.06 1.85 -5.57
C GLU A 233 -22.30 0.95 -5.66
N ILE A 234 -22.33 -0.14 -4.90
CA ILE A 234 -23.50 -1.02 -4.77
C ILE A 234 -24.67 -0.29 -4.05
N GLU A 235 -24.40 0.42 -2.95
CA GLU A 235 -25.42 1.17 -2.22
C GLU A 235 -25.96 2.39 -2.99
N ASN A 236 -25.13 3.04 -3.80
CA ASN A 236 -25.52 4.19 -4.62
C ASN A 236 -26.11 3.80 -5.98
N SER A 237 -25.91 2.57 -6.42
CA SER A 237 -26.63 2.02 -7.56
C SER A 237 -28.02 1.59 -7.07
N ASP A 238 -28.99 2.49 -7.26
CA ASP A 238 -30.45 2.19 -7.10
C ASP A 238 -30.94 1.09 -8.09
N SER A 239 -30.03 0.33 -8.61
CA SER A 239 -30.19 -0.85 -9.46
C SER A 239 -28.89 -1.63 -9.35
N GLY A 240 -28.91 -2.83 -8.80
CA GLY A 240 -27.76 -3.74 -8.75
C GLY A 240 -27.21 -4.05 -10.15
N ASN A 241 -26.48 -3.11 -10.69
CA ASN A 241 -25.82 -3.25 -11.99
C ASN A 241 -24.38 -3.66 -11.71
N LEU A 242 -24.03 -4.85 -12.14
CA LEU A 242 -22.63 -5.24 -12.24
C LEU A 242 -21.99 -4.31 -13.29
N ASP A 243 -21.18 -3.35 -12.86
CA ASP A 243 -20.54 -2.33 -13.74
C ASP A 243 -19.47 -2.90 -14.69
N ALA A 244 -19.23 -4.21 -14.66
CA ALA A 244 -18.41 -4.87 -15.65
C ALA A 244 -19.22 -4.98 -16.96
N GLN A 245 -18.70 -4.39 -18.05
CA GLN A 245 -19.29 -4.60 -19.39
C GLN A 245 -19.38 -6.10 -19.64
N PRO A 246 -20.60 -6.65 -19.89
CA PRO A 246 -20.73 -8.06 -20.18
C PRO A 246 -19.88 -8.38 -21.43
N THR A 247 -19.02 -9.37 -21.32
CA THR A 247 -18.45 -10.00 -22.49
C THR A 247 -19.64 -10.52 -23.30
N SER A 248 -19.63 -10.37 -24.63
CA SER A 248 -20.77 -10.56 -25.55
C SER A 248 -21.28 -11.99 -25.62
N ASP A 249 -21.21 -12.76 -24.56
CA ASP A 249 -21.65 -14.15 -24.52
C ASP A 249 -23.16 -14.21 -24.29
N SER A 250 -23.82 -15.03 -25.09
CA SER A 250 -25.27 -15.24 -25.02
C SER A 250 -25.70 -16.14 -23.85
N THR A 251 -24.78 -16.51 -22.96
CA THR A 251 -24.99 -17.38 -21.79
C THR A 251 -24.33 -16.80 -20.55
N ILE A 252 -24.81 -17.23 -19.38
CA ILE A 252 -24.13 -16.92 -18.11
C ILE A 252 -22.95 -17.85 -17.81
N ASP A 253 -22.58 -18.72 -18.75
CA ASP A 253 -21.47 -19.66 -18.57
C ASP A 253 -20.17 -18.91 -18.33
N MET A 254 -19.47 -19.26 -17.28
CA MET A 254 -18.16 -18.71 -16.95
C MET A 254 -17.30 -19.70 -16.16
N SER A 255 -15.99 -19.52 -16.23
CA SER A 255 -15.04 -20.33 -15.49
C SER A 255 -13.87 -19.47 -15.04
N ASN A 256 -13.44 -19.63 -13.78
CA ASN A 256 -12.26 -19.02 -13.20
C ASN A 256 -11.55 -20.05 -12.29
N ASP A 257 -10.57 -19.62 -11.52
CA ASP A 257 -9.81 -20.44 -10.58
C ASP A 257 -10.60 -20.88 -9.35
N LYS A 258 -11.74 -20.22 -9.05
CA LYS A 258 -12.61 -20.54 -7.91
C LYS A 258 -13.76 -21.45 -8.29
N PHE A 259 -14.40 -21.17 -9.42
CA PHE A 259 -15.59 -21.92 -9.85
C PHE A 259 -15.79 -21.94 -11.36
N THR A 260 -16.62 -22.88 -11.79
CA THR A 260 -17.24 -22.90 -13.13
C THR A 260 -18.75 -22.94 -12.98
N ILE A 261 -19.46 -22.11 -13.73
CA ILE A 261 -20.92 -22.22 -13.89
C ILE A 261 -21.30 -22.49 -15.34
N HIS A 262 -22.34 -23.32 -15.51
CA HIS A 262 -22.90 -23.65 -16.79
C HIS A 262 -24.43 -23.58 -16.72
N TYR A 263 -25.04 -22.69 -17.48
CA TYR A 263 -26.51 -22.54 -17.56
C TYR A 263 -27.17 -23.84 -18.02
N THR A 264 -28.25 -24.26 -17.36
CA THR A 264 -28.97 -25.48 -17.73
C THR A 264 -30.38 -25.19 -18.24
N LYS A 265 -31.18 -24.44 -17.50
CA LYS A 265 -32.55 -24.10 -17.88
C LYS A 265 -33.11 -22.95 -17.04
N CYS A 266 -34.25 -22.40 -17.45
CA CYS A 266 -35.11 -21.60 -16.58
C CYS A 266 -36.55 -22.13 -16.56
N ARG A 267 -37.30 -21.74 -15.55
CA ARG A 267 -38.72 -22.11 -15.38
C ARG A 267 -39.44 -20.96 -14.70
N VAL A 268 -40.63 -20.62 -15.18
CA VAL A 268 -41.54 -19.68 -14.53
C VAL A 268 -42.51 -20.45 -13.64
N THR A 269 -42.70 -19.98 -12.41
CA THR A 269 -43.65 -20.57 -11.42
C THR A 269 -44.21 -19.48 -10.51
N LYS A 270 -44.78 -19.87 -9.38
CA LYS A 270 -45.26 -18.96 -8.33
C LYS A 270 -44.34 -19.01 -7.10
N ASP A 271 -44.11 -17.84 -6.50
CA ASP A 271 -43.51 -17.73 -5.20
C ASP A 271 -44.49 -18.04 -4.05
N TYR A 272 -44.02 -18.03 -2.81
CA TYR A 272 -44.87 -18.28 -1.64
C TYR A 272 -46.02 -17.28 -1.49
N ALA A 273 -45.85 -16.05 -1.94
CA ALA A 273 -46.90 -15.01 -1.92
C ALA A 273 -47.87 -15.08 -3.10
N GLY A 274 -47.65 -16.00 -4.05
CA GLY A 274 -48.45 -16.19 -5.25
C GLY A 274 -48.06 -15.31 -6.43
N ASN A 275 -46.97 -14.54 -6.34
CA ASN A 275 -46.44 -13.75 -7.45
C ASN A 275 -45.74 -14.67 -8.46
N SER A 276 -45.65 -14.23 -9.73
CA SER A 276 -44.83 -14.92 -10.70
C SER A 276 -43.36 -14.79 -10.38
N CYS A 277 -42.62 -15.87 -10.52
CA CYS A 277 -41.17 -15.85 -10.34
C CYS A 277 -40.50 -16.70 -11.41
N ILE A 278 -39.24 -16.36 -11.74
CA ILE A 278 -38.41 -17.13 -12.65
C ILE A 278 -37.33 -17.85 -11.84
N LEU A 279 -37.18 -19.14 -12.12
CA LEU A 279 -36.13 -19.99 -11.56
C LEU A 279 -35.05 -20.13 -12.60
N VAL A 280 -33.80 -19.86 -12.21
CA VAL A 280 -32.60 -19.97 -13.06
C VAL A 280 -31.76 -21.11 -12.53
N TYR A 281 -31.58 -22.16 -13.33
CA TYR A 281 -30.81 -23.34 -12.96
C TYR A 281 -29.47 -23.32 -13.70
N TYR A 282 -28.42 -23.67 -12.97
CA TYR A 282 -27.07 -23.83 -13.53
C TYR A 282 -26.29 -24.88 -12.76
N ASP A 283 -25.36 -25.52 -13.44
CA ASP A 283 -24.38 -26.40 -12.80
C ASP A 283 -23.26 -25.53 -12.23
N TYR A 284 -22.96 -25.71 -10.95
CA TYR A 284 -21.86 -25.08 -10.24
C TYR A 284 -20.81 -26.14 -9.96
N THR A 285 -19.57 -25.87 -10.36
CA THR A 285 -18.37 -26.68 -10.05
C THR A 285 -17.43 -25.89 -9.18
N ASN A 286 -17.03 -26.44 -8.04
CA ASN A 286 -16.00 -25.84 -7.20
C ASN A 286 -14.61 -26.17 -7.78
N ASN A 287 -13.90 -25.18 -8.35
CA ASN A 287 -12.54 -25.28 -8.88
C ASN A 287 -11.47 -24.99 -7.79
N GLY A 288 -11.88 -24.47 -6.65
CA GLY A 288 -10.99 -24.10 -5.55
C GLY A 288 -10.34 -25.31 -4.86
N SER A 289 -9.51 -25.03 -3.90
CA SER A 289 -8.81 -26.05 -3.09
C SER A 289 -9.52 -26.42 -1.80
N SER A 290 -10.59 -25.68 -1.43
CA SER A 290 -11.40 -25.89 -0.22
C SER A 290 -12.87 -26.02 -0.56
N PRO A 291 -13.70 -26.67 0.30
CA PRO A 291 -15.14 -26.70 0.12
C PRO A 291 -15.74 -25.27 0.01
N SER A 292 -16.69 -25.08 -0.89
CA SER A 292 -17.38 -23.81 -1.12
C SER A 292 -18.82 -24.04 -1.55
N SER A 293 -19.60 -23.00 -1.82
CA SER A 293 -20.97 -23.12 -2.33
C SER A 293 -21.23 -22.10 -3.43
N ALA A 294 -22.22 -22.35 -4.27
CA ALA A 294 -22.65 -21.39 -5.29
C ALA A 294 -23.08 -20.06 -4.68
N MET A 295 -23.70 -20.08 -3.50
CA MET A 295 -24.09 -18.87 -2.78
C MET A 295 -22.92 -17.98 -2.43
N VAL A 296 -21.77 -18.57 -2.11
CA VAL A 296 -20.56 -17.83 -1.72
C VAL A 296 -19.79 -17.32 -2.92
N ASP A 297 -19.69 -18.14 -3.98
CA ASP A 297 -18.78 -17.85 -5.08
C ASP A 297 -19.43 -17.10 -6.23
N VAL A 298 -20.76 -17.24 -6.44
CA VAL A 298 -21.49 -16.74 -7.62
C VAL A 298 -22.40 -15.58 -7.27
N ASN A 299 -22.17 -14.43 -7.88
CA ASN A 299 -23.12 -13.32 -7.89
C ASN A 299 -24.00 -13.45 -9.15
N LEU A 300 -25.27 -13.83 -8.98
CA LEU A 300 -26.25 -13.89 -10.04
C LEU A 300 -27.30 -12.79 -9.84
N GLN A 301 -27.44 -11.89 -10.79
CA GLN A 301 -28.42 -10.81 -10.77
C GLN A 301 -29.42 -10.96 -11.90
N ALA A 302 -30.65 -10.55 -11.65
CA ALA A 302 -31.74 -10.56 -12.61
C ALA A 302 -32.32 -9.17 -12.74
N THR A 303 -32.56 -8.72 -13.99
CA THR A 303 -33.22 -7.44 -14.29
C THR A 303 -34.33 -7.59 -15.29
N GLN A 304 -35.42 -6.84 -15.15
CA GLN A 304 -36.49 -6.65 -16.15
C GLN A 304 -36.62 -5.17 -16.48
N ASN A 305 -36.60 -4.81 -17.76
CA ASN A 305 -36.70 -3.40 -18.19
C ASN A 305 -35.69 -2.48 -17.49
N GLY A 306 -34.48 -2.98 -17.18
CA GLY A 306 -33.42 -2.23 -16.47
C GLY A 306 -33.64 -2.07 -14.98
N GLN A 307 -34.64 -2.75 -14.37
CA GLN A 307 -34.86 -2.74 -12.92
C GLN A 307 -34.50 -4.10 -12.33
N ALA A 308 -33.75 -4.09 -11.25
CA ALA A 308 -33.38 -5.29 -10.51
C ALA A 308 -34.63 -6.04 -9.99
N LEU A 309 -34.53 -7.36 -10.04
CA LEU A 309 -35.53 -8.27 -9.47
C LEU A 309 -35.07 -8.74 -8.09
N GLU A 310 -36.01 -8.85 -7.18
CA GLU A 310 -35.79 -9.39 -5.85
C GLU A 310 -35.77 -10.91 -5.87
N ALA A 311 -35.01 -11.51 -4.94
CA ALA A 311 -35.03 -12.95 -4.72
C ALA A 311 -36.44 -13.43 -4.31
N ALA A 312 -36.89 -14.54 -4.90
CA ALA A 312 -38.19 -15.13 -4.61
C ALA A 312 -38.06 -16.33 -3.65
N ILE A 313 -38.99 -16.43 -2.70
CA ILE A 313 -39.11 -17.59 -1.81
C ILE A 313 -40.17 -18.53 -2.46
N LEU A 314 -39.79 -19.78 -2.72
CA LEU A 314 -40.68 -20.74 -3.35
C LEU A 314 -41.72 -21.30 -2.36
N ALA A 315 -42.91 -21.60 -2.90
CA ALA A 315 -43.96 -22.30 -2.18
C ALA A 315 -43.70 -23.83 -2.09
N GLU A 316 -42.99 -24.37 -3.06
CA GLU A 316 -42.67 -25.79 -3.16
C GLU A 316 -41.14 -25.99 -2.99
N ASN A 317 -40.75 -27.09 -2.35
CA ASN A 317 -39.34 -27.46 -2.25
C ASN A 317 -38.76 -27.80 -3.62
N ASP A 318 -37.62 -27.20 -3.93
CA ASP A 318 -36.79 -27.53 -5.10
C ASP A 318 -35.37 -27.88 -4.60
N THR A 319 -34.95 -29.11 -4.85
CA THR A 319 -33.62 -29.59 -4.40
C THR A 319 -32.48 -28.73 -4.93
N ALA A 320 -32.60 -28.14 -6.12
CA ALA A 320 -31.56 -27.27 -6.67
C ALA A 320 -31.45 -25.93 -5.91
N VAL A 321 -32.55 -25.46 -5.31
CA VAL A 321 -32.53 -24.28 -4.42
C VAL A 321 -31.80 -24.61 -3.12
N ASP A 322 -32.04 -25.78 -2.53
CA ASP A 322 -31.32 -26.24 -1.34
C ASP A 322 -29.82 -26.43 -1.63
N GLN A 323 -29.48 -26.94 -2.83
CA GLN A 323 -28.09 -27.12 -3.27
C GLN A 323 -27.34 -25.80 -3.51
N PHE A 324 -28.02 -24.68 -3.75
CA PHE A 324 -27.39 -23.37 -3.91
C PHE A 324 -26.56 -22.97 -2.69
N MET A 325 -27.05 -23.35 -1.51
CA MET A 325 -26.38 -23.07 -0.22
C MET A 325 -25.50 -24.22 0.27
N ALA A 326 -25.65 -25.41 -0.33
CA ALA A 326 -24.93 -26.60 0.13
C ALA A 326 -23.43 -26.52 -0.16
N GLU A 327 -22.64 -27.06 0.76
CA GLU A 327 -21.19 -27.16 0.61
C GLU A 327 -20.83 -28.17 -0.48
N VAL A 328 -19.98 -27.74 -1.41
CA VAL A 328 -19.49 -28.52 -2.55
C VAL A 328 -17.99 -28.69 -2.43
N ASN A 329 -17.50 -29.93 -2.38
CA ASN A 329 -16.08 -30.20 -2.28
C ASN A 329 -15.31 -29.84 -3.56
N PRO A 330 -13.99 -29.59 -3.49
CA PRO A 330 -13.14 -29.33 -4.64
C PRO A 330 -13.33 -30.35 -5.79
N GLY A 331 -13.53 -29.86 -7.00
CA GLY A 331 -13.73 -30.65 -8.20
C GLY A 331 -15.13 -31.28 -8.36
N GLN A 332 -16.04 -31.08 -7.41
CA GLN A 332 -17.42 -31.57 -7.52
C GLN A 332 -18.33 -30.55 -8.21
N THR A 333 -19.34 -31.06 -8.90
CA THR A 333 -20.38 -30.29 -9.59
C THR A 333 -21.74 -30.61 -8.99
N VAL A 334 -22.56 -29.57 -8.76
CA VAL A 334 -23.96 -29.68 -8.33
C VAL A 334 -24.85 -28.80 -9.19
N ASN A 335 -26.09 -29.21 -9.43
CA ASN A 335 -27.08 -28.37 -10.08
C ASN A 335 -27.76 -27.50 -9.03
N VAL A 336 -27.72 -26.19 -9.19
CA VAL A 336 -28.27 -25.20 -8.26
C VAL A 336 -29.32 -24.34 -8.94
N CYS A 337 -30.14 -23.65 -8.13
CA CYS A 337 -31.19 -22.78 -8.61
C CYS A 337 -31.31 -21.52 -7.77
N GLN A 338 -31.43 -20.36 -8.47
CA GLN A 338 -31.83 -19.11 -7.86
C GLN A 338 -33.16 -18.65 -8.45
N ALA A 339 -34.02 -18.08 -7.59
CA ALA A 339 -35.37 -17.65 -7.97
C ALA A 339 -35.51 -16.14 -7.81
N PHE A 340 -36.15 -15.48 -8.77
CA PHE A 340 -36.38 -14.03 -8.79
C PHE A 340 -37.84 -13.71 -9.05
N THR A 341 -38.41 -12.77 -8.29
CA THR A 341 -39.80 -12.32 -8.43
C THR A 341 -39.95 -11.48 -9.71
N LEU A 342 -40.84 -11.87 -10.61
CA LEU A 342 -41.11 -11.15 -11.85
C LEU A 342 -42.02 -9.94 -11.60
N LYS A 343 -41.70 -8.82 -12.23
CA LYS A 343 -42.51 -7.59 -12.21
C LYS A 343 -43.60 -7.60 -13.33
N ASP A 344 -43.26 -8.20 -14.45
CA ASP A 344 -44.17 -8.33 -15.64
C ASP A 344 -43.80 -9.56 -16.47
N GLN A 345 -44.25 -9.61 -17.73
CA GLN A 345 -43.98 -10.71 -18.67
C GLN A 345 -42.86 -10.39 -19.68
N SER A 346 -42.12 -9.32 -19.49
CA SER A 346 -40.97 -8.99 -20.34
C SER A 346 -39.80 -9.95 -20.09
N ASP A 347 -38.89 -9.99 -21.06
CA ASP A 347 -37.68 -10.81 -20.95
C ASP A 347 -36.85 -10.38 -19.75
N VAL A 348 -36.19 -11.35 -19.11
CA VAL A 348 -35.30 -11.15 -17.97
C VAL A 348 -33.87 -11.20 -18.46
N THR A 349 -33.06 -10.18 -18.13
CA THR A 349 -31.62 -10.22 -18.31
C THR A 349 -30.99 -10.74 -17.05
N ILE A 350 -30.27 -11.86 -17.16
CA ILE A 350 -29.47 -12.42 -16.07
C ILE A 350 -28.00 -12.06 -16.30
N GLN A 351 -27.31 -11.63 -15.25
CA GLN A 351 -25.88 -11.40 -15.24
C GLN A 351 -25.23 -12.27 -14.16
N ALA A 352 -24.10 -12.87 -14.46
CA ALA A 352 -23.32 -13.68 -13.52
C ALA A 352 -21.89 -13.19 -13.44
N GLY A 353 -21.36 -13.22 -12.24
CA GLY A 353 -19.98 -12.83 -11.94
C GLY A 353 -19.47 -13.51 -10.68
N ASP A 354 -18.23 -13.29 -10.33
CA ASP A 354 -17.66 -13.71 -9.04
C ASP A 354 -18.21 -12.80 -7.92
N ALA A 355 -18.75 -13.39 -6.87
CA ALA A 355 -19.37 -12.66 -5.75
C ALA A 355 -18.37 -11.77 -4.99
N PHE A 356 -17.07 -12.06 -5.09
CA PHE A 356 -16.01 -11.37 -4.34
C PHE A 356 -14.91 -10.80 -5.24
N THR A 357 -15.22 -10.45 -6.48
CA THR A 357 -14.26 -9.72 -7.31
C THR A 357 -14.32 -8.23 -6.99
N ILE A 358 -13.29 -7.74 -6.30
CA ILE A 358 -13.07 -6.33 -6.05
C ILE A 358 -12.36 -5.73 -7.27
N GLY A 359 -12.95 -4.71 -7.90
CA GLY A 359 -12.29 -3.96 -8.96
C GLY A 359 -12.44 -4.49 -10.39
N GLY A 360 -13.61 -5.04 -10.76
CA GLY A 360 -13.96 -5.36 -12.14
C GLY A 360 -13.59 -6.77 -12.58
N GLY A 361 -14.44 -7.73 -12.21
CA GLY A 361 -14.36 -9.11 -12.70
C GLY A 361 -15.01 -9.32 -14.05
N THR A 362 -14.83 -10.52 -14.62
CA THR A 362 -15.56 -10.96 -15.80
C THR A 362 -17.03 -11.14 -15.43
N VAL A 363 -17.92 -10.48 -16.18
CA VAL A 363 -19.36 -10.64 -16.06
C VAL A 363 -19.90 -11.20 -17.37
N THR A 364 -20.70 -12.26 -17.26
CA THR A 364 -21.43 -12.86 -18.39
C THR A 364 -22.88 -12.46 -18.33
N SER A 365 -23.57 -12.44 -19.45
CA SER A 365 -24.97 -12.00 -19.53
C SER A 365 -25.79 -12.86 -20.47
N GLN A 366 -27.05 -13.14 -20.08
CA GLN A 366 -27.99 -13.92 -20.85
C GLN A 366 -29.41 -13.35 -20.76
N ILE A 367 -30.15 -13.34 -21.85
CA ILE A 367 -31.58 -12.95 -21.88
C ILE A 367 -32.45 -14.21 -21.83
N LEU A 368 -33.32 -14.29 -20.83
CA LEU A 368 -34.25 -15.37 -20.62
C LEU A 368 -35.65 -14.93 -21.04
N LYS A 369 -36.34 -15.75 -21.85
CA LYS A 369 -37.69 -15.52 -22.26
C LYS A 369 -38.67 -15.91 -21.15
N VAL A 370 -39.56 -14.99 -20.75
CA VAL A 370 -40.67 -15.24 -19.84
C VAL A 370 -41.88 -15.63 -20.68
N GLN A 371 -42.01 -16.93 -21.02
CA GLN A 371 -43.16 -17.47 -21.77
C GLN A 371 -43.86 -18.59 -21.00
#